data_e7fcb095d647fffdd2c27ae3ff728f45
#
_entry.id   e7fcb095d647fffdd2c27ae3ff728f45
#
_cell.length_a   1.000
_cell.length_b   1.000
_cell.length_c   1.000
_cell.angle_alpha   90.00
_cell.angle_beta   90.00
_cell.angle_gamma   90.00
#
_symmetry.space_group_name_H-M   'P 1'
#
loop_
_entity.id
_entity.type
_entity.pdbx_description
1 polymer ?
#
loop_
_entity_poly.entity_id
_entity_poly.type
_entity_poly.pdbx_seq_one_letter_code
_entity_poly.pdbx_strand_id
1 'polypeptide(L)'
;MTCHFKGDEKVEEDLVVLLDSREKPHAIGHITGYFDRNGIKYMTNKLPFGDYMCLKNPTVIVDRKQNLTEVQGNITQQHERFRNELIKAQEFGIKLVILIEESQIKTLEDVRDKYINPRMKQWSMAKKRALKQGKEFKQRPPLAGKQIYEILKTMEEKYGCKFMFSRKEYMAENIIKLITTKKEDL
;
A
#
# COMPACT_ATOMS: atom_id res chain seq x y z
N MET A 1 -12.94 -8.94 10.65
CA MET A 1 -13.33 -10.21 10.01
C MET A 1 -12.10 -10.84 9.40
N THR A 2 -11.64 -11.95 9.96
CA THR A 2 -10.52 -12.74 9.44
C THR A 2 -11.07 -13.61 8.33
N CYS A 3 -10.88 -13.22 7.06
CA CYS A 3 -11.21 -14.07 5.93
C CYS A 3 -10.17 -15.19 5.83
N HIS A 4 -10.54 -16.39 6.29
CA HIS A 4 -9.91 -17.63 5.90
C HIS A 4 -10.59 -18.08 4.60
N PHE A 5 -9.88 -18.03 3.49
CA PHE A 5 -10.30 -18.68 2.28
C PHE A 5 -10.03 -20.18 2.42
N LYS A 6 -11.09 -21.00 2.37
CA LYS A 6 -10.99 -22.42 2.03
C LYS A 6 -10.79 -22.50 0.52
N GLY A 7 -9.76 -23.23 0.11
CA GLY A 7 -9.44 -23.47 -1.29
C GLY A 7 -10.65 -24.04 -2.05
N ASP A 8 -10.74 -23.62 -3.31
CA ASP A 8 -11.45 -24.15 -4.49
C ASP A 8 -12.19 -23.09 -5.31
N GLU A 9 -11.86 -21.80 -5.23
CA GLU A 9 -12.20 -20.90 -6.32
C GLU A 9 -11.14 -21.06 -7.42
N LYS A 10 -11.52 -21.75 -8.51
CA LYS A 10 -10.71 -21.85 -9.74
C LYS A 10 -10.35 -20.42 -10.17
N VAL A 11 -9.04 -20.12 -10.17
CA VAL A 11 -8.53 -18.92 -10.85
C VAL A 11 -9.05 -18.97 -12.28
N GLU A 12 -9.76 -17.94 -12.74
CA GLU A 12 -10.30 -17.90 -14.10
C GLU A 12 -9.16 -18.19 -15.10
N GLU A 13 -9.38 -19.16 -16.01
CA GLU A 13 -8.35 -19.64 -16.96
C GLU A 13 -7.68 -18.52 -17.78
N ASP A 14 -8.31 -17.36 -17.86
CA ASP A 14 -7.87 -16.19 -18.63
C ASP A 14 -7.40 -15.00 -17.78
N LEU A 15 -7.10 -15.20 -16.49
CA LEU A 15 -6.54 -14.13 -15.67
C LEU A 15 -5.13 -13.79 -16.14
N VAL A 16 -4.92 -12.54 -16.57
CA VAL A 16 -3.60 -12.00 -16.89
C VAL A 16 -3.35 -10.76 -16.04
N VAL A 17 -2.30 -10.80 -15.23
CA VAL A 17 -1.87 -9.69 -14.38
C VAL A 17 -0.82 -8.86 -15.09
N LEU A 18 -1.00 -7.56 -15.16
CA LEU A 18 0.05 -6.61 -15.53
C LEU A 18 0.79 -6.13 -14.29
N LEU A 19 2.11 -6.27 -14.30
CA LEU A 19 3.03 -5.76 -13.29
C LEU A 19 3.72 -4.51 -13.82
N ASP A 20 3.84 -3.48 -12.98
CA ASP A 20 4.62 -2.30 -13.37
C ASP A 20 6.11 -2.65 -13.55
N SER A 21 6.68 -2.19 -14.66
CA SER A 21 8.09 -2.43 -15.01
C SER A 21 9.09 -1.74 -14.06
N ARG A 22 8.62 -0.82 -13.21
CA ARG A 22 9.43 -0.13 -12.19
C ARG A 22 9.59 -0.95 -10.91
N GLU A 23 8.78 -2.00 -10.73
CA GLU A 23 8.91 -2.91 -9.58
C GLU A 23 10.22 -3.70 -9.66
N LYS A 24 10.96 -3.72 -8.56
CA LYS A 24 12.25 -4.42 -8.49
C LYS A 24 12.04 -5.93 -8.32
N PRO A 25 12.57 -6.79 -9.19
CA PRO A 25 12.34 -8.24 -9.13
C PRO A 25 12.60 -8.86 -7.76
N HIS A 26 13.66 -8.43 -7.05
CA HIS A 26 13.97 -8.95 -5.72
C HIS A 26 12.94 -8.57 -4.65
N ALA A 27 12.22 -7.45 -4.82
CA ALA A 27 11.19 -7.00 -3.88
C ALA A 27 9.86 -7.72 -4.06
N ILE A 28 9.58 -8.24 -5.26
CA ILE A 28 8.31 -8.90 -5.63
C ILE A 28 8.44 -10.40 -5.87
N GLY A 29 9.62 -11.00 -5.67
CA GLY A 29 9.87 -12.43 -5.94
C GLY A 29 8.94 -13.39 -5.20
N HIS A 30 8.44 -13.00 -4.01
CA HIS A 30 7.44 -13.78 -3.28
C HIS A 30 6.04 -13.71 -3.94
N ILE A 31 5.73 -12.60 -4.63
CA ILE A 31 4.47 -12.39 -5.35
C ILE A 31 4.51 -13.16 -6.68
N THR A 32 5.55 -12.94 -7.48
CA THR A 32 5.70 -13.66 -8.77
C THR A 32 5.85 -15.16 -8.57
N GLY A 33 6.58 -15.60 -7.53
CA GLY A 33 6.65 -17.01 -7.16
C GLY A 33 5.32 -17.61 -6.71
N TYR A 34 4.40 -16.83 -6.14
CA TYR A 34 3.04 -17.26 -5.90
C TYR A 34 2.27 -17.41 -7.21
N PHE A 35 2.39 -16.46 -8.14
CA PHE A 35 1.75 -16.53 -9.46
C PHE A 35 2.21 -17.76 -10.23
N ASP A 36 3.52 -18.02 -10.28
CA ASP A 36 4.09 -19.18 -10.94
C ASP A 36 3.53 -20.51 -10.39
N ARG A 37 3.50 -20.67 -9.05
CA ARG A 37 2.97 -21.89 -8.41
C ARG A 37 1.48 -22.11 -8.63
N ASN A 38 0.71 -21.04 -8.85
CA ASN A 38 -0.73 -21.12 -9.05
C ASN A 38 -1.15 -20.97 -10.53
N GLY A 39 -0.20 -21.02 -11.47
CA GLY A 39 -0.47 -20.93 -12.90
C GLY A 39 -1.07 -19.60 -13.35
N ILE A 40 -0.89 -18.53 -12.56
CA ILE A 40 -1.39 -17.19 -12.87
C ILE A 40 -0.46 -16.55 -13.89
N LYS A 41 -1.00 -16.23 -15.06
CA LYS A 41 -0.25 -15.55 -16.13
C LYS A 41 0.01 -14.10 -15.76
N TYR A 42 1.23 -13.62 -15.96
CA TYR A 42 1.56 -12.22 -15.77
C TYR A 42 2.54 -11.73 -16.82
N MET A 43 2.52 -10.43 -17.07
CA MET A 43 3.47 -9.77 -17.94
C MET A 43 3.86 -8.41 -17.36
N THR A 44 5.08 -7.98 -17.64
CA THR A 44 5.61 -6.71 -17.18
C THR A 44 5.38 -5.63 -18.23
N ASN A 45 4.76 -4.50 -17.82
CA ASN A 45 4.57 -3.32 -18.66
C ASN A 45 4.61 -2.07 -17.79
N LYS A 46 4.84 -0.90 -18.38
CA LYS A 46 4.76 0.37 -17.66
C LYS A 46 3.30 0.71 -17.41
N LEU A 47 2.89 0.73 -16.15
CA LEU A 47 1.56 1.17 -15.76
C LEU A 47 1.50 2.69 -15.59
N PRO A 48 0.36 3.34 -15.86
CA PRO A 48 0.19 4.78 -15.65
C PRO A 48 0.25 5.16 -14.17
N PHE A 49 -0.24 4.30 -13.29
CA PHE A 49 -0.18 4.38 -11.83
C PHE A 49 -0.27 2.99 -11.20
N GLY A 50 0.13 2.89 -9.92
CA GLY A 50 0.14 1.63 -9.18
C GLY A 50 1.11 0.60 -9.75
N ASP A 51 0.98 -0.64 -9.28
CA ASP A 51 1.95 -1.71 -9.52
C ASP A 51 1.33 -2.97 -10.16
N TYR A 52 0.01 -3.23 -9.92
CA TYR A 52 -0.68 -4.44 -10.38
C TYR A 52 -2.07 -4.12 -10.92
N MET A 53 -2.39 -4.67 -12.08
CA MET A 53 -3.68 -4.52 -12.75
C MET A 53 -4.10 -5.83 -13.42
N CYS A 54 -5.41 -6.13 -13.47
CA CYS A 54 -5.95 -7.21 -14.27
C CYS A 54 -6.37 -6.67 -15.65
N LEU A 55 -5.96 -7.33 -16.75
CA LEU A 55 -6.37 -6.92 -18.10
C LEU A 55 -7.88 -6.93 -18.30
N LYS A 56 -8.60 -7.86 -17.65
CA LYS A 56 -10.07 -7.94 -17.74
C LYS A 56 -10.80 -6.93 -16.85
N ASN A 57 -10.11 -6.38 -15.84
CA ASN A 57 -10.66 -5.39 -14.91
C ASN A 57 -9.69 -4.21 -14.74
N PRO A 58 -9.56 -3.34 -15.75
CA PRO A 58 -8.61 -2.23 -15.71
C PRO A 58 -9.07 -1.08 -14.80
N THR A 59 -10.26 -1.20 -14.20
CA THR A 59 -10.85 -0.17 -13.32
C THR A 59 -10.38 -0.25 -11.88
N VAL A 60 -9.68 -1.33 -11.50
CA VAL A 60 -9.05 -1.50 -10.18
C VAL A 60 -7.56 -1.74 -10.35
N ILE A 61 -6.76 -0.91 -9.73
CA ILE A 61 -5.29 -1.01 -9.73
C ILE A 61 -4.80 -1.04 -8.28
N VAL A 62 -3.86 -1.92 -8.00
CA VAL A 62 -3.21 -2.02 -6.69
C VAL A 62 -1.83 -1.35 -6.75
N ASP A 63 -1.58 -0.44 -5.81
CA ASP A 63 -0.28 0.15 -5.51
C ASP A 63 0.24 -0.47 -4.21
N ARG A 64 1.29 -1.29 -4.30
CA ARG A 64 1.86 -2.00 -3.15
C ARG A 64 2.86 -1.14 -2.39
N LYS A 65 2.70 -1.11 -1.09
CA LYS A 65 3.66 -0.47 -0.18
C LYS A 65 4.28 -1.49 0.77
N GLN A 66 5.59 -1.47 0.89
CA GLN A 66 6.32 -2.45 1.72
C GLN A 66 6.06 -2.28 3.22
N ASN A 67 5.59 -1.11 3.65
CA ASN A 67 5.24 -0.82 5.04
C ASN A 67 4.64 0.58 5.19
N LEU A 68 4.10 0.89 6.37
CA LEU A 68 3.59 2.23 6.70
C LEU A 68 4.66 3.33 6.68
N THR A 69 5.95 3.00 6.82
CA THR A 69 7.02 4.01 6.72
C THR A 69 7.16 4.53 5.30
N GLU A 70 6.96 3.68 4.29
CA GLU A 70 6.92 4.08 2.88
C GLU A 70 5.73 5.01 2.62
N VAL A 71 4.54 4.64 3.12
CA VAL A 71 3.35 5.49 3.04
C VAL A 71 3.59 6.86 3.67
N GLN A 72 4.26 6.92 4.83
CA GLN A 72 4.64 8.20 5.43
C GLN A 72 5.52 9.04 4.51
N GLY A 73 6.47 8.43 3.81
CA GLY A 73 7.27 9.12 2.80
C GLY A 73 6.40 9.73 1.70
N ASN A 74 5.39 8.99 1.24
CA ASN A 74 4.46 9.46 0.22
C ASN A 74 3.58 10.64 0.70
N ILE A 75 3.06 10.58 1.94
CA ILE A 75 2.20 11.64 2.48
C ILE A 75 2.96 12.85 3.07
N THR A 76 4.29 12.80 3.11
CA THR A 76 5.13 13.89 3.60
C THR A 76 6.10 14.42 2.54
N GLN A 77 7.17 13.68 2.26
CA GLN A 77 8.25 14.12 1.36
C GLN A 77 7.85 14.10 -0.12
N GLN A 78 6.99 13.15 -0.52
CA GLN A 78 6.52 12.97 -1.89
C GLN A 78 5.04 13.34 -2.06
N HIS A 79 4.52 14.18 -1.16
CA HIS A 79 3.11 14.52 -1.06
C HIS A 79 2.48 14.96 -2.40
N GLU A 80 3.12 15.87 -3.12
CA GLU A 80 2.58 16.37 -4.40
C GLU A 80 2.51 15.27 -5.47
N ARG A 81 3.57 14.46 -5.59
CA ARG A 81 3.59 13.35 -6.53
C ARG A 81 2.48 12.35 -6.25
N PHE A 82 2.38 11.91 -4.99
CA PHE A 82 1.38 10.94 -4.57
C PHE A 82 -0.06 11.47 -4.74
N ARG A 83 -0.28 12.72 -4.32
CA ARG A 83 -1.57 13.39 -4.54
C ARG A 83 -1.96 13.44 -6.02
N ASN A 84 -1.03 13.82 -6.90
CA ASN A 84 -1.29 13.89 -8.34
C ASN A 84 -1.59 12.51 -8.94
N GLU A 85 -0.99 11.46 -8.43
CA GLU A 85 -1.29 10.07 -8.80
C GLU A 85 -2.72 9.69 -8.42
N LEU A 86 -3.15 10.00 -7.20
CA LEU A 86 -4.52 9.77 -6.73
C LEU A 86 -5.56 10.55 -7.54
N ILE A 87 -5.30 11.84 -7.83
CA ILE A 87 -6.18 12.67 -8.65
C ILE A 87 -6.33 12.08 -10.04
N LYS A 88 -5.23 11.74 -10.70
CA LYS A 88 -5.28 11.13 -12.04
C LYS A 88 -6.05 9.82 -12.04
N ALA A 89 -5.81 8.93 -11.07
CA ALA A 89 -6.57 7.69 -10.97
C ALA A 89 -8.08 7.97 -10.86
N GLN A 90 -8.48 8.95 -10.05
CA GLN A 90 -9.87 9.37 -9.91
C GLN A 90 -10.45 9.93 -11.23
N GLU A 91 -9.72 10.79 -11.94
CA GLU A 91 -10.12 11.37 -13.23
C GLU A 91 -10.32 10.29 -14.31
N PHE A 92 -9.50 9.25 -14.29
CA PHE A 92 -9.64 8.08 -15.18
C PHE A 92 -10.71 7.07 -14.71
N GLY A 93 -11.43 7.37 -13.65
CA GLY A 93 -12.43 6.47 -13.10
C GLY A 93 -11.87 5.19 -12.45
N ILE A 94 -10.58 5.18 -12.12
CA ILE A 94 -9.88 4.03 -11.55
C ILE A 94 -9.97 4.05 -10.02
N LYS A 95 -10.27 2.89 -9.43
CA LYS A 95 -10.15 2.65 -8.00
C LYS A 95 -8.70 2.25 -7.70
N LEU A 96 -7.92 3.20 -7.18
CA LEU A 96 -6.56 2.91 -6.73
C LEU A 96 -6.60 2.38 -5.30
N VAL A 97 -6.18 1.13 -5.12
CA VAL A 97 -6.08 0.48 -3.80
C VAL A 97 -4.61 0.47 -3.38
N ILE A 98 -4.31 1.17 -2.30
CA ILE A 98 -2.98 1.19 -1.70
C ILE A 98 -2.91 0.02 -0.72
N LEU A 99 -2.23 -1.06 -1.11
CA LEU A 99 -2.11 -2.28 -0.31
C LEU A 99 -0.79 -2.28 0.46
N ILE A 100 -0.88 -2.15 1.78
CA ILE A 100 0.26 -1.94 2.68
C ILE A 100 0.63 -3.25 3.35
N GLU A 101 1.91 -3.64 3.26
CA GLU A 101 2.43 -4.82 3.95
C GLU A 101 2.66 -4.51 5.43
N GLU A 102 1.77 -5.03 6.29
CA GLU A 102 1.88 -4.89 7.75
C GLU A 102 1.33 -6.15 8.45
N SER A 103 2.04 -6.62 9.47
CA SER A 103 1.67 -7.85 10.17
C SER A 103 0.64 -7.63 11.29
N GLN A 104 0.68 -6.48 11.94
CA GLN A 104 -0.13 -6.19 13.13
C GLN A 104 -1.26 -5.19 12.88
N ILE A 105 -1.22 -4.48 11.74
CA ILE A 105 -2.22 -3.52 11.32
C ILE A 105 -3.13 -4.19 10.29
N LYS A 106 -4.44 -4.14 10.51
CA LYS A 106 -5.44 -4.75 9.63
C LYS A 106 -6.43 -3.73 9.06
N THR A 107 -6.60 -2.61 9.75
CA THR A 107 -7.54 -1.54 9.38
C THR A 107 -6.91 -0.17 9.60
N LEU A 108 -7.54 0.88 9.09
CA LEU A 108 -7.11 2.26 9.35
C LEU A 108 -7.22 2.61 10.84
N GLU A 109 -8.21 2.08 11.55
CA GLU A 109 -8.37 2.26 12.99
C GLU A 109 -7.18 1.65 13.75
N ASP A 110 -6.67 0.52 13.31
CA ASP A 110 -5.45 -0.07 13.87
C ASP A 110 -4.24 0.85 13.72
N VAL A 111 -4.16 1.61 12.61
CA VAL A 111 -3.10 2.63 12.45
C VAL A 111 -3.20 3.69 13.54
N ARG A 112 -4.41 4.18 13.82
CA ARG A 112 -4.65 5.15 14.88
C ARG A 112 -4.28 4.62 16.26
N ASP A 113 -4.68 3.38 16.54
CA ASP A 113 -4.71 2.85 17.90
C ASP A 113 -3.44 2.02 18.26
N LYS A 114 -2.80 1.39 17.26
CA LYS A 114 -1.72 0.42 17.48
C LYS A 114 -0.38 0.84 16.85
N TYR A 115 -0.40 1.70 15.82
CA TYR A 115 0.84 1.99 15.11
C TYR A 115 1.78 2.89 15.91
N ILE A 116 2.97 2.34 16.18
CA ILE A 116 4.08 3.08 16.80
C ILE A 116 5.12 3.35 15.72
N ASN A 117 5.33 4.63 15.39
CA ASN A 117 6.29 5.01 14.40
C ASN A 117 7.72 4.59 14.80
N PRO A 118 8.39 3.71 14.04
CA PRO A 118 9.72 3.22 14.41
C PRO A 118 10.79 4.33 14.49
N ARG A 119 10.60 5.45 13.77
CA ARG A 119 11.50 6.61 13.82
C ARG A 119 11.37 7.42 15.10
N MET A 120 10.29 7.25 15.89
CA MET A 120 10.06 8.02 17.12
C MET A 120 11.15 7.81 18.16
N LYS A 121 11.64 6.56 18.31
CA LYS A 121 12.73 6.23 19.23
C LYS A 121 14.02 6.97 18.84
N GLN A 122 14.39 6.94 17.56
CA GLN A 122 15.60 7.61 17.05
C GLN A 122 15.49 9.12 17.23
N TRP A 123 14.34 9.71 16.90
CA TRP A 123 14.07 11.14 17.09
C TRP A 123 14.19 11.54 18.56
N SER A 124 13.60 10.79 19.47
CA SER A 124 13.66 11.04 20.92
C SER A 124 15.10 10.99 21.44
N MET A 125 15.88 10.00 20.99
CA MET A 125 17.29 9.89 21.36
C MET A 125 18.13 11.07 20.81
N ALA A 126 17.91 11.46 19.56
CA ALA A 126 18.58 12.59 18.95
C ALA A 126 18.27 13.91 19.68
N LYS A 127 16.98 14.13 20.02
CA LYS A 127 16.54 15.27 20.82
C LYS A 127 17.24 15.33 22.19
N LYS A 128 17.23 14.20 22.93
CA LYS A 128 17.90 14.10 24.22
C LYS A 128 19.42 14.41 24.13
N ARG A 129 20.08 13.91 23.05
CA ARG A 129 21.52 14.16 22.82
C ARG A 129 21.79 15.65 22.55
N ALA A 130 21.00 16.28 21.69
CA ALA A 130 21.13 17.70 21.39
C ALA A 130 20.97 18.57 22.65
N LEU A 131 19.94 18.31 23.44
CA LEU A 131 19.69 19.02 24.70
C LEU A 131 20.84 18.85 25.70
N LYS A 132 21.41 17.64 25.84
CA LYS A 132 22.58 17.42 26.70
C LYS A 132 23.83 18.19 26.23
N GLN A 133 23.93 18.52 24.94
CA GLN A 133 25.02 19.29 24.34
C GLN A 133 24.73 20.79 24.31
N GLY A 134 23.62 21.25 24.89
CA GLY A 134 23.22 22.67 24.83
C GLY A 134 22.84 23.14 23.42
N LYS A 135 22.55 22.23 22.49
CA LYS A 135 22.22 22.56 21.10
C LYS A 135 20.69 22.62 20.91
N GLU A 136 20.28 23.57 20.07
CA GLU A 136 18.88 23.63 19.63
C GLU A 136 18.54 22.41 18.76
N PHE A 137 17.34 21.82 18.98
CA PHE A 137 16.84 20.68 18.22
C PHE A 137 15.61 21.07 17.41
N LYS A 138 15.80 21.34 16.10
CA LYS A 138 14.75 21.86 15.19
C LYS A 138 13.93 20.79 14.45
N GLN A 139 14.31 19.51 14.57
CA GLN A 139 13.61 18.46 13.84
C GLN A 139 12.22 18.21 14.42
N ARG A 140 11.20 18.23 13.52
CA ARG A 140 9.83 17.87 13.91
C ARG A 140 9.75 16.37 14.27
N PRO A 141 8.87 15.98 15.20
CA PRO A 141 8.66 14.58 15.50
C PRO A 141 8.07 13.86 14.28
N PRO A 142 8.37 12.57 14.10
CA PRO A 142 7.68 11.74 13.12
C PRO A 142 6.17 11.71 13.38
N LEU A 143 5.37 11.52 12.34
CA LEU A 143 3.91 11.44 12.48
C LEU A 143 3.51 10.30 13.41
N ALA A 144 2.61 10.56 14.34
CA ALA A 144 1.98 9.56 15.18
C ALA A 144 0.89 8.80 14.39
N GLY A 145 0.52 7.60 14.83
CA GLY A 145 -0.51 6.78 14.20
C GLY A 145 -1.82 7.52 13.99
N LYS A 146 -2.27 8.31 14.97
CA LYS A 146 -3.47 9.15 14.85
C LYS A 146 -3.38 10.17 13.71
N GLN A 147 -2.23 10.82 13.53
CA GLN A 147 -2.04 11.79 12.46
C GLN A 147 -2.03 11.12 11.08
N ILE A 148 -1.40 9.94 10.98
CA ILE A 148 -1.39 9.14 9.74
C ILE A 148 -2.82 8.74 9.41
N TYR A 149 -3.57 8.19 10.37
CA TYR A 149 -4.97 7.80 10.20
C TYR A 149 -5.82 8.94 9.62
N GLU A 150 -5.78 10.13 10.22
CA GLU A 150 -6.57 11.28 9.75
C GLU A 150 -6.20 11.69 8.31
N ILE A 151 -4.91 11.64 7.97
CA ILE A 151 -4.44 11.95 6.60
C ILE A 151 -4.97 10.90 5.62
N LEU A 152 -4.80 9.60 5.91
CA LEU A 152 -5.22 8.52 5.01
C LEU A 152 -6.74 8.49 4.83
N LYS A 153 -7.50 8.70 5.92
CA LYS A 153 -8.96 8.82 5.88
C LYS A 153 -9.41 9.97 4.99
N THR A 154 -8.81 11.14 5.16
CA THR A 154 -9.09 12.32 4.31
C THR A 154 -8.75 12.03 2.83
N MET A 155 -7.68 11.26 2.55
CA MET A 155 -7.34 10.87 1.19
C MET A 155 -8.37 9.91 0.59
N GLU A 156 -8.85 8.92 1.35
CA GLU A 156 -9.95 8.03 0.88
C GLU A 156 -11.20 8.84 0.51
N GLU A 157 -11.61 9.75 1.39
CA GLU A 157 -12.80 10.59 1.19
C GLU A 157 -12.66 11.54 -0.01
N LYS A 158 -11.47 12.13 -0.17
CA LYS A 158 -11.23 13.16 -1.19
C LYS A 158 -10.92 12.61 -2.57
N TYR A 159 -10.16 11.52 -2.65
CA TYR A 159 -9.66 10.99 -3.93
C TYR A 159 -10.28 9.65 -4.31
N GLY A 160 -11.17 9.09 -3.48
CA GLY A 160 -11.83 7.82 -3.76
C GLY A 160 -10.89 6.61 -3.78
N CYS A 161 -9.63 6.75 -3.35
CA CYS A 161 -8.72 5.63 -3.16
C CYS A 161 -9.11 4.76 -1.95
N LYS A 162 -8.41 3.64 -1.75
CA LYS A 162 -8.61 2.78 -0.58
C LYS A 162 -7.28 2.36 0.01
N PHE A 163 -7.12 2.47 1.33
CA PHE A 163 -5.96 1.93 2.04
C PHE A 163 -6.33 0.60 2.69
N MET A 164 -5.58 -0.45 2.33
CA MET A 164 -5.80 -1.80 2.84
C MET A 164 -4.49 -2.38 3.36
N PHE A 165 -4.59 -3.37 4.23
CA PHE A 165 -3.43 -3.95 4.90
C PHE A 165 -3.39 -5.45 4.66
N SER A 166 -2.18 -5.98 4.45
CA SER A 166 -1.94 -7.39 4.23
C SER A 166 -0.67 -7.81 4.95
N ARG A 167 -0.63 -9.05 5.43
CA ARG A 167 0.63 -9.69 5.78
C ARG A 167 1.38 -10.05 4.50
N LYS A 168 2.69 -10.15 4.60
CA LYS A 168 3.58 -10.50 3.47
C LYS A 168 3.18 -11.81 2.80
N GLU A 169 2.87 -12.83 3.60
CA GLU A 169 2.50 -14.16 3.12
C GLU A 169 1.20 -14.19 2.29
N TYR A 170 0.28 -13.23 2.52
CA TYR A 170 -1.00 -13.11 1.81
C TYR A 170 -1.01 -11.99 0.76
N MET A 171 0.11 -11.33 0.54
CA MET A 171 0.19 -10.17 -0.37
C MET A 171 -0.24 -10.52 -1.79
N ALA A 172 0.30 -11.61 -2.35
CA ALA A 172 -0.02 -12.04 -3.71
C ALA A 172 -1.50 -12.41 -3.87
N GLU A 173 -2.04 -13.17 -2.92
CA GLU A 173 -3.46 -13.56 -2.90
C GLU A 173 -4.38 -12.35 -2.81
N ASN A 174 -4.06 -11.40 -1.92
CA ASN A 174 -4.85 -10.16 -1.78
C ASN A 174 -4.75 -9.27 -3.02
N ILE A 175 -3.60 -9.20 -3.69
CA ILE A 175 -3.47 -8.50 -4.97
C ILE A 175 -4.43 -9.10 -5.99
N ILE A 176 -4.41 -10.43 -6.20
CA ILE A 176 -5.32 -11.10 -7.16
C ILE A 176 -6.78 -10.80 -6.81
N LYS A 177 -7.16 -11.00 -5.55
CA LYS A 177 -8.52 -10.72 -5.09
C LYS A 177 -8.95 -9.29 -5.41
N LEU A 178 -8.12 -8.30 -5.13
CA LEU A 178 -8.45 -6.90 -5.35
C LEU A 178 -8.58 -6.55 -6.83
N ILE A 179 -7.62 -6.94 -7.67
CA ILE A 179 -7.67 -6.61 -9.10
C ILE A 179 -8.76 -7.36 -9.87
N THR A 180 -9.34 -8.43 -9.30
CA THR A 180 -10.48 -9.16 -9.86
C THR A 180 -11.83 -8.72 -9.28
N THR A 181 -11.83 -8.00 -8.15
CA THR A 181 -13.05 -7.45 -7.54
C THR A 181 -13.57 -6.27 -8.37
N LYS A 182 -14.89 -6.16 -8.51
CA LYS A 182 -15.50 -5.00 -9.18
C LYS A 182 -15.25 -3.73 -8.36
N LYS A 183 -15.08 -2.61 -9.06
CA LYS A 183 -14.82 -1.30 -8.44
C LYS A 183 -15.89 -0.89 -7.41
N GLU A 184 -17.13 -1.24 -7.67
CA GLU A 184 -18.31 -0.92 -6.84
C GLU A 184 -18.32 -1.66 -5.51
N ASP A 185 -17.61 -2.80 -5.42
CA ASP A 185 -17.55 -3.66 -4.23
C ASP A 185 -16.36 -3.29 -3.30
N LEU A 186 -15.58 -2.26 -3.65
CA LEU A 186 -14.42 -1.73 -2.91
C LEU A 186 -14.72 -0.34 -2.32
#